data_5c720c763fc2a6935aba304f8cc7f1c4
#
_entry.id   5c720c763fc2a6935aba304f8cc7f1c4
#
_cell.length_a   1.000
_cell.length_b   1.000
_cell.length_c   1.000
_cell.angle_alpha   90.00
_cell.angle_beta   90.00
_cell.angle_gamma   90.00
#
_symmetry.space_group_name_H-M   'P 1'
#
loop_
_entity.id
_entity.type
_entity.pdbx_description
1 polymer ?
#
loop_
_entity_poly.entity_id
_entity_poly.type
_entity_poly.pdbx_seq_one_letter_code
_entity_poly.pdbx_strand_id
1 'polypeptide(L)'
;NPTLGYVPQFRQIDEELPLSAADFVSLPIQKGLLPWLSKKEKSSIKEALELTNSLKLQNKSIGTLSGGEKQRVFLAQALVNKPNLLLLDEFTSNLDKTSEIECMTLVKEITKKENIITLCITHELSLIDEKYVDKILYLEEGCFKFISIEDYNIEKNNLKLCKHYVGDNNYA
;
A
#
# COMPACT_ATOMS: atom_id res chain seq x y z
N ASN A 1 9.60 -8.27 16.69
CA ASN A 1 10.24 -7.66 15.52
C ASN A 1 9.16 -7.16 14.57
N PRO A 2 9.28 -5.96 14.02
CA PRO A 2 8.33 -5.45 13.05
C PRO A 2 8.33 -6.33 11.80
N THR A 3 7.13 -6.67 11.31
CA THR A 3 6.94 -7.37 10.05
C THR A 3 6.48 -6.34 9.03
N LEU A 4 7.24 -6.20 7.93
CA LEU A 4 6.97 -5.22 6.88
C LEU A 4 6.19 -5.87 5.74
N GLY A 5 5.07 -5.24 5.34
CA GLY A 5 4.44 -5.43 4.05
C GLY A 5 4.84 -4.30 3.11
N TYR A 6 5.16 -4.59 1.87
CA TYR A 6 5.55 -3.58 0.90
C TYR A 6 4.84 -3.79 -0.43
N VAL A 7 4.22 -2.74 -0.93
CA VAL A 7 3.67 -2.67 -2.28
C VAL A 7 4.48 -1.63 -3.05
N PRO A 8 5.32 -2.06 -3.99
CA PRO A 8 6.10 -1.15 -4.83
C PRO A 8 5.23 -0.42 -5.85
N GLN A 9 5.74 0.69 -6.36
CA GLN A 9 5.19 1.34 -7.53
C GLN A 9 4.95 0.32 -8.65
N PHE A 10 3.82 0.44 -9.34
CA PHE A 10 3.36 -0.53 -10.32
C PHE A 10 4.47 -0.92 -11.31
N ARG A 11 4.77 -2.21 -11.38
CA ARG A 11 5.60 -2.79 -12.44
C ARG A 11 4.68 -3.45 -13.46
N GLN A 12 4.98 -3.26 -14.72
CA GLN A 12 4.32 -4.03 -15.78
C GLN A 12 4.61 -5.52 -15.56
N ILE A 13 3.56 -6.27 -15.30
CA ILE A 13 3.62 -7.74 -15.29
C ILE A 13 3.28 -8.20 -16.70
N ASP A 14 4.14 -9.04 -17.25
CA ASP A 14 3.93 -9.67 -18.54
C ASP A 14 2.59 -10.44 -18.54
N GLU A 15 1.75 -10.16 -19.52
CA GLU A 15 0.44 -10.82 -19.67
C GLU A 15 0.58 -12.33 -19.89
N GLU A 16 1.70 -12.76 -20.48
CA GLU A 16 1.99 -14.17 -20.75
C GLU A 16 2.51 -14.92 -19.51
N LEU A 17 2.77 -14.23 -18.40
CA LEU A 17 3.28 -14.87 -17.19
C LEU A 17 2.24 -15.88 -16.64
N PRO A 18 2.56 -17.19 -16.62
CA PRO A 18 1.63 -18.23 -16.18
C PRO A 18 1.57 -18.32 -14.65
N LEU A 19 1.27 -17.20 -14.00
CA LEU A 19 1.23 -17.09 -12.54
C LEU A 19 -0.19 -16.69 -12.11
N SER A 20 -0.85 -17.54 -11.32
CA SER A 20 -2.15 -17.18 -10.78
C SER A 20 -2.03 -16.13 -9.68
N ALA A 21 -3.13 -15.40 -9.40
CA ALA A 21 -3.17 -14.44 -8.29
C ALA A 21 -2.85 -15.12 -6.94
N ALA A 22 -3.33 -16.34 -6.71
CA ALA A 22 -3.03 -17.10 -5.49
C ALA A 22 -1.54 -17.47 -5.40
N ASP A 23 -0.93 -17.91 -6.51
CA ASP A 23 0.51 -18.22 -6.55
C ASP A 23 1.34 -16.97 -6.30
N PHE A 24 0.97 -15.84 -6.89
CA PHE A 24 1.63 -14.56 -6.66
C PHE A 24 1.57 -14.14 -5.18
N VAL A 25 0.41 -14.25 -4.54
CA VAL A 25 0.25 -13.96 -3.10
C VAL A 25 1.05 -14.94 -2.23
N SER A 26 1.31 -16.16 -2.70
CA SER A 26 2.07 -17.17 -1.97
C SER A 26 3.58 -16.89 -1.89
N LEU A 27 4.15 -16.14 -2.82
CA LEU A 27 5.60 -15.95 -2.96
C LEU A 27 6.32 -15.55 -1.66
N PRO A 28 5.80 -14.62 -0.83
CA PRO A 28 6.50 -14.21 0.39
C PRO A 28 6.47 -15.25 1.52
N ILE A 29 5.56 -16.21 1.48
CA ILE A 29 5.38 -17.21 2.56
C ILE A 29 5.89 -18.59 2.20
N GLN A 30 6.18 -18.85 0.94
CA GLN A 30 6.67 -20.13 0.47
C GLN A 30 8.10 -20.37 0.99
N LYS A 31 8.25 -21.19 2.04
CA LYS A 31 9.53 -21.45 2.71
C LYS A 31 10.24 -22.73 2.26
N GLY A 32 9.56 -23.56 1.47
CA GLY A 32 10.05 -24.90 1.10
C GLY A 32 10.62 -24.98 -0.31
N LEU A 33 11.54 -25.95 -0.52
CA LEU A 33 11.97 -26.40 -1.84
C LEU A 33 10.86 -27.17 -2.59
N LEU A 34 9.78 -27.52 -1.89
CA LEU A 34 8.66 -28.26 -2.48
C LEU A 34 7.59 -27.28 -2.97
N PRO A 35 7.01 -27.53 -4.16
CA PRO A 35 6.01 -26.63 -4.79
C PRO A 35 4.63 -26.66 -4.08
N TRP A 36 4.52 -27.30 -2.94
CA TRP A 36 3.23 -27.62 -2.32
C TRP A 36 3.05 -26.81 -1.03
N LEU A 37 2.05 -25.96 -1.06
CA LEU A 37 1.67 -25.14 0.09
C LEU A 37 1.02 -26.01 1.18
N SER A 38 1.43 -25.79 2.41
CA SER A 38 0.80 -26.36 3.60
C SER A 38 -0.64 -25.86 3.77
N LYS A 39 -1.45 -26.54 4.57
CA LYS A 39 -2.81 -26.08 4.89
C LYS A 39 -2.83 -24.69 5.52
N LYS A 40 -1.83 -24.37 6.34
CA LYS A 40 -1.69 -23.05 6.98
C LYS A 40 -1.39 -21.95 5.96
N GLU A 41 -0.47 -22.20 5.03
CA GLU A 41 -0.13 -21.24 3.97
C GLU A 41 -1.34 -20.99 3.06
N LYS A 42 -2.07 -22.04 2.66
CA LYS A 42 -3.31 -21.93 1.88
C LYS A 42 -4.37 -21.10 2.61
N SER A 43 -4.51 -21.27 3.93
CA SER A 43 -5.42 -20.46 4.75
C SER A 43 -5.00 -18.99 4.78
N SER A 44 -3.69 -18.70 4.95
CA SER A 44 -3.18 -17.33 4.97
C SER A 44 -3.38 -16.62 3.62
N ILE A 45 -3.15 -17.32 2.51
CA ILE A 45 -3.40 -16.78 1.16
C ILE A 45 -4.88 -16.44 0.99
N LYS A 46 -5.76 -17.37 1.36
CA LYS A 46 -7.21 -17.17 1.26
C LYS A 46 -7.64 -15.97 2.10
N GLU A 47 -7.19 -15.87 3.34
CA GLU A 47 -7.48 -14.76 4.25
C GLU A 47 -7.03 -13.41 3.66
N ALA A 48 -5.81 -13.34 3.13
CA ALA A 48 -5.28 -12.13 2.50
C ALA A 48 -6.09 -11.71 1.26
N LEU A 49 -6.49 -12.67 0.42
CA LEU A 49 -7.34 -12.41 -0.74
C LEU A 49 -8.76 -11.99 -0.35
N GLU A 50 -9.30 -12.51 0.74
CA GLU A 50 -10.60 -12.09 1.29
C GLU A 50 -10.53 -10.67 1.82
N LEU A 51 -9.50 -10.33 2.59
CA LEU A 51 -9.27 -8.97 3.11
C LEU A 51 -9.23 -7.91 2.01
N THR A 52 -8.69 -8.26 0.86
CA THR A 52 -8.55 -7.32 -0.27
C THR A 52 -9.66 -7.44 -1.31
N ASN A 53 -10.75 -8.12 -1.00
CA ASN A 53 -11.88 -8.34 -1.93
C ASN A 53 -11.44 -8.96 -3.27
N SER A 54 -10.39 -9.79 -3.27
CA SER A 54 -9.79 -10.37 -4.47
C SER A 54 -9.87 -11.91 -4.52
N LEU A 55 -10.56 -12.57 -3.59
CA LEU A 55 -10.65 -14.04 -3.56
C LEU A 55 -11.18 -14.64 -4.87
N LYS A 56 -12.13 -13.98 -5.53
CA LYS A 56 -12.67 -14.43 -6.83
C LYS A 56 -11.64 -14.45 -7.95
N LEU A 57 -10.52 -13.78 -7.76
CA LEU A 57 -9.43 -13.68 -8.74
C LEU A 57 -8.37 -14.76 -8.53
N GLN A 58 -8.44 -15.57 -7.47
CA GLN A 58 -7.37 -16.49 -7.05
C GLN A 58 -6.80 -17.39 -8.15
N ASN A 59 -7.63 -17.83 -9.08
CA ASN A 59 -7.25 -18.72 -10.18
C ASN A 59 -7.01 -18.00 -11.52
N LYS A 60 -7.17 -16.66 -11.57
CA LYS A 60 -6.89 -15.90 -12.78
C LYS A 60 -5.38 -15.63 -12.90
N SER A 61 -4.86 -15.60 -14.14
CA SER A 61 -3.49 -15.12 -14.38
C SER A 61 -3.38 -13.65 -13.96
N ILE A 62 -2.33 -13.31 -13.18
CA ILE A 62 -2.09 -11.95 -12.72
C ILE A 62 -1.89 -10.97 -13.90
N GLY A 63 -1.31 -11.42 -15.00
CA GLY A 63 -1.11 -10.62 -16.20
C GLY A 63 -2.43 -10.11 -16.81
N THR A 64 -3.51 -10.90 -16.72
CA THR A 64 -4.81 -10.59 -17.34
C THR A 64 -5.75 -9.75 -16.47
N LEU A 65 -5.34 -9.41 -15.25
CA LEU A 65 -6.15 -8.60 -14.32
C LEU A 65 -6.17 -7.12 -14.74
N SER A 66 -7.29 -6.43 -14.49
CA SER A 66 -7.34 -4.97 -14.59
C SER A 66 -6.39 -4.29 -13.59
N GLY A 67 -6.09 -3.01 -13.79
CA GLY A 67 -5.21 -2.25 -12.87
C GLY A 67 -5.66 -2.32 -11.41
N GLY A 68 -6.92 -2.03 -11.13
CA GLY A 68 -7.48 -2.12 -9.78
C GLY A 68 -7.52 -3.54 -9.22
N GLU A 69 -7.77 -4.57 -10.07
CA GLU A 69 -7.68 -5.97 -9.66
C GLU A 69 -6.24 -6.36 -9.29
N LYS A 70 -5.24 -5.93 -10.09
CA LYS A 70 -3.82 -6.12 -9.81
C LYS A 70 -3.43 -5.48 -8.48
N GLN A 71 -3.84 -4.24 -8.23
CA GLN A 71 -3.52 -3.55 -6.98
C GLN A 71 -4.08 -4.27 -5.75
N ARG A 72 -5.31 -4.77 -5.81
CA ARG A 72 -5.86 -5.58 -4.72
C ARG A 72 -5.07 -6.87 -4.48
N VAL A 73 -4.59 -7.52 -5.52
CA VAL A 73 -3.75 -8.73 -5.40
C VAL A 73 -2.35 -8.39 -4.86
N PHE A 74 -1.74 -7.27 -5.25
CA PHE A 74 -0.48 -6.78 -4.67
C PHE A 74 -0.63 -6.47 -3.18
N LEU A 75 -1.74 -5.83 -2.81
CA LEU A 75 -2.04 -5.57 -1.41
C LEU A 75 -2.21 -6.88 -0.62
N ALA A 76 -2.89 -7.89 -1.19
CA ALA A 76 -3.01 -9.20 -0.57
C ALA A 76 -1.64 -9.86 -0.35
N GLN A 77 -0.72 -9.77 -1.31
CA GLN A 77 0.65 -10.26 -1.17
C GLN A 77 1.39 -9.58 -0.03
N ALA A 78 1.26 -8.26 0.10
CA ALA A 78 1.90 -7.50 1.18
C ALA A 78 1.32 -7.87 2.57
N LEU A 79 0.05 -8.25 2.62
CA LEU A 79 -0.68 -8.57 3.86
C LEU A 79 -0.57 -10.04 4.30
N VAL A 80 -0.15 -10.96 3.43
CA VAL A 80 -0.19 -12.41 3.68
C VAL A 80 0.63 -12.84 4.90
N ASN A 81 1.70 -12.09 5.24
CA ASN A 81 2.53 -12.29 6.43
C ASN A 81 2.02 -11.56 7.68
N LYS A 82 0.82 -10.97 7.63
CA LYS A 82 0.23 -10.18 8.73
C LYS A 82 1.20 -9.10 9.25
N PRO A 83 1.58 -8.15 8.40
CA PRO A 83 2.52 -7.10 8.79
C PRO A 83 1.91 -6.18 9.84
N ASN A 84 2.77 -5.55 10.65
CA ASN A 84 2.38 -4.44 11.52
C ASN A 84 2.79 -3.06 10.96
N LEU A 85 3.57 -3.05 9.88
CA LEU A 85 3.90 -1.86 9.09
C LEU A 85 3.67 -2.17 7.60
N LEU A 86 2.90 -1.33 6.93
CA LEU A 86 2.62 -1.43 5.50
C LEU A 86 3.19 -0.20 4.79
N LEU A 87 4.04 -0.42 3.81
CA LEU A 87 4.60 0.62 2.95
C LEU A 87 3.96 0.50 1.56
N LEU A 88 3.33 1.58 1.12
CA LEU A 88 2.68 1.70 -0.19
C LEU A 88 3.41 2.78 -1.00
N ASP A 89 4.04 2.38 -2.08
CA ASP A 89 4.83 3.27 -2.92
C ASP A 89 4.06 3.55 -4.22
N GLU A 90 3.54 4.78 -4.34
CA GLU A 90 2.69 5.21 -5.46
C GLU A 90 1.59 4.18 -5.82
N PHE A 91 0.98 3.59 -4.79
CA PHE A 91 0.09 2.43 -4.87
C PHE A 91 -1.07 2.61 -5.84
N THR A 92 -1.57 3.82 -6.04
CA THR A 92 -2.71 4.12 -6.91
C THR A 92 -2.32 4.78 -8.23
N SER A 93 -1.03 4.97 -8.48
CA SER A 93 -0.56 5.52 -9.75
C SER A 93 -1.04 4.66 -10.93
N ASN A 94 -1.47 5.29 -12.00
CA ASN A 94 -2.00 4.62 -13.20
C ASN A 94 -3.39 3.96 -13.06
N LEU A 95 -4.12 4.21 -11.98
CA LEU A 95 -5.51 3.84 -11.86
C LEU A 95 -6.43 4.97 -12.33
N ASP A 96 -7.60 4.59 -12.83
CA ASP A 96 -8.69 5.55 -13.00
C ASP A 96 -9.18 6.04 -11.62
N LYS A 97 -9.81 7.22 -11.60
CA LYS A 97 -10.21 7.88 -10.35
C LYS A 97 -11.13 7.05 -9.46
N THR A 98 -12.00 6.25 -10.05
CA THR A 98 -12.90 5.36 -9.30
C THR A 98 -12.12 4.25 -8.62
N SER A 99 -11.26 3.56 -9.36
CA SER A 99 -10.39 2.49 -8.84
C SER A 99 -9.42 3.00 -7.78
N GLU A 100 -8.92 4.24 -7.94
CA GLU A 100 -8.06 4.90 -6.96
C GLU A 100 -8.77 5.07 -5.61
N ILE A 101 -9.99 5.66 -5.63
CA ILE A 101 -10.81 5.87 -4.43
C ILE A 101 -11.16 4.54 -3.76
N GLU A 102 -11.55 3.52 -4.55
CA GLU A 102 -11.85 2.19 -4.03
C GLU A 102 -10.63 1.56 -3.33
N CYS A 103 -9.45 1.64 -3.94
CA CYS A 103 -8.22 1.10 -3.38
C CYS A 103 -7.83 1.82 -2.08
N MET A 104 -7.89 3.16 -2.03
CA MET A 104 -7.56 3.92 -0.81
C MET A 104 -8.56 3.67 0.31
N THR A 105 -9.85 3.57 0.00
CA THR A 105 -10.89 3.20 0.97
C THR A 105 -10.60 1.81 1.55
N LEU A 106 -10.30 0.84 0.70
CA LEU A 106 -9.96 -0.52 1.12
C LEU A 106 -8.72 -0.55 2.03
N VAL A 107 -7.67 0.19 1.68
CA VAL A 107 -6.46 0.32 2.52
C VAL A 107 -6.83 0.86 3.90
N LYS A 108 -7.60 1.95 3.98
CA LYS A 108 -8.02 2.55 5.26
C LYS A 108 -8.82 1.57 6.12
N GLU A 109 -9.75 0.83 5.53
CA GLU A 109 -10.54 -0.17 6.24
C GLU A 109 -9.68 -1.30 6.80
N ILE A 110 -8.78 -1.86 5.97
CA ILE A 110 -7.89 -2.94 6.37
C ILE A 110 -6.94 -2.49 7.48
N THR A 111 -6.29 -1.35 7.31
CA THR A 111 -5.29 -0.85 8.27
C THR A 111 -5.91 -0.57 9.63
N LYS A 112 -7.13 -0.03 9.65
CA LYS A 112 -7.89 0.19 10.89
C LYS A 112 -8.32 -1.14 11.53
N LYS A 113 -8.83 -2.08 10.74
CA LYS A 113 -9.31 -3.39 11.22
C LYS A 113 -8.19 -4.25 11.79
N GLU A 114 -7.07 -4.29 11.09
CA GLU A 114 -5.92 -5.15 11.42
C GLU A 114 -4.88 -4.43 12.31
N ASN A 115 -5.14 -3.15 12.68
CA ASN A 115 -4.24 -2.30 13.47
C ASN A 115 -2.82 -2.20 12.88
N ILE A 116 -2.75 -1.90 11.58
CA ILE A 116 -1.50 -1.79 10.81
C ILE A 116 -1.11 -0.32 10.69
N ILE A 117 0.14 0.02 11.00
CA ILE A 117 0.70 1.33 10.67
C ILE A 117 0.97 1.36 9.17
N THR A 118 0.42 2.35 8.46
CA THR A 118 0.59 2.46 7.01
C THR A 118 1.29 3.75 6.63
N LEU A 119 2.34 3.63 5.84
CA LEU A 119 3.02 4.74 5.18
C LEU A 119 2.74 4.66 3.69
N CYS A 120 2.05 5.68 3.16
CA CYS A 120 1.75 5.80 1.74
C CYS A 120 2.57 6.94 1.14
N ILE A 121 3.35 6.64 0.11
CA ILE A 121 4.08 7.63 -0.70
C ILE A 121 3.21 7.93 -1.92
N THR A 122 2.91 9.20 -2.14
CA THR A 122 2.12 9.64 -3.30
C THR A 122 2.47 11.07 -3.67
N HIS A 123 2.38 11.37 -4.97
CA HIS A 123 2.39 12.73 -5.49
C HIS A 123 0.98 13.23 -5.83
N GLU A 124 -0.03 12.39 -5.64
CA GLU A 124 -1.43 12.71 -5.92
C GLU A 124 -2.08 13.44 -4.74
N LEU A 125 -2.10 14.77 -4.81
CA LEU A 125 -2.62 15.62 -3.74
C LEU A 125 -4.12 15.47 -3.48
N SER A 126 -4.87 14.92 -4.43
CA SER A 126 -6.31 14.66 -4.28
C SER A 126 -6.63 13.55 -3.29
N LEU A 127 -5.65 12.71 -2.96
CA LEU A 127 -5.76 11.66 -1.95
C LEU A 127 -5.49 12.15 -0.52
N ILE A 128 -5.02 13.39 -0.37
CA ILE A 128 -4.79 14.00 0.94
C ILE A 128 -6.14 14.51 1.48
N ASP A 129 -6.87 13.59 2.09
CA ASP A 129 -8.19 13.80 2.66
C ASP A 129 -8.26 13.04 4.00
N GLU A 130 -8.94 13.60 5.00
CA GLU A 130 -9.14 12.98 6.32
C GLU A 130 -9.76 11.58 6.27
N LYS A 131 -10.47 11.28 5.17
CA LYS A 131 -11.04 9.96 4.94
C LYS A 131 -9.96 8.89 4.81
N TYR A 132 -8.78 9.23 4.28
CA TYR A 132 -7.72 8.27 3.97
C TYR A 132 -6.49 8.44 4.85
N VAL A 133 -6.17 9.68 5.26
CA VAL A 133 -4.90 10.07 5.86
C VAL A 133 -5.13 10.63 7.26
N ASP A 134 -4.32 10.21 8.23
CA ASP A 134 -4.34 10.76 9.58
C ASP A 134 -3.27 11.86 9.76
N LYS A 135 -2.10 11.68 9.11
CA LYS A 135 -0.96 12.60 9.20
C LYS A 135 -0.19 12.64 7.89
N ILE A 136 0.52 13.73 7.65
CA ILE A 136 1.32 13.95 6.45
C ILE A 136 2.76 14.19 6.85
N LEU A 137 3.68 13.46 6.21
CA LEU A 137 5.10 13.76 6.22
C LEU A 137 5.44 14.44 4.88
N TYR A 138 5.61 15.74 4.93
CA TYR A 138 6.02 16.53 3.77
C TYR A 138 7.55 16.56 3.67
N LEU A 139 8.08 16.24 2.50
CA LEU A 139 9.51 16.21 2.23
C LEU A 139 9.82 17.18 1.08
N GLU A 140 10.78 18.08 1.29
CA GLU A 140 11.32 18.99 0.28
C GLU A 140 12.84 19.06 0.47
N GLU A 141 13.57 19.56 -0.53
CA GLU A 141 15.05 19.65 -0.45
C GLU A 141 15.52 20.31 0.85
N GLY A 142 16.23 19.53 1.66
CA GLY A 142 16.84 20.00 2.91
C GLY A 142 15.89 20.16 4.10
N CYS A 143 14.59 19.84 3.96
CA CYS A 143 13.68 19.90 5.08
C CYS A 143 12.62 18.80 5.07
N PHE A 144 12.08 18.50 6.27
CA PHE A 144 10.87 17.71 6.42
C PHE A 144 9.92 18.36 7.41
N LYS A 145 8.63 18.19 7.21
CA LYS A 145 7.59 18.68 8.13
C LYS A 145 6.56 17.57 8.35
N PHE A 146 6.27 17.31 9.62
CA PHE A 146 5.22 16.38 10.02
C PHE A 146 4.01 17.20 10.48
N ILE A 147 2.91 17.08 9.74
CA ILE A 147 1.71 17.91 9.95
C ILE A 147 0.46 17.03 10.09
N SER A 148 -0.52 17.53 10.85
CA SER A 148 -1.85 16.93 10.89
C SER A 148 -2.60 17.23 9.59
N ILE A 149 -3.62 16.43 9.27
CA ILE A 149 -4.48 16.69 8.11
C ILE A 149 -5.24 18.03 8.27
N GLU A 150 -5.57 18.41 9.52
CA GLU A 150 -6.25 19.66 9.83
C GLU A 150 -5.35 20.85 9.49
N ASP A 151 -4.11 20.85 9.94
CA ASP A 151 -3.12 21.89 9.63
C ASP A 151 -2.84 21.98 8.13
N TYR A 152 -2.75 20.84 7.45
CA TYR A 152 -2.58 20.81 6.01
C TYR A 152 -3.75 21.49 5.27
N ASN A 153 -4.98 21.25 5.69
CA ASN A 153 -6.16 21.85 5.08
C ASN A 153 -6.19 23.38 5.25
N ILE A 154 -5.65 23.88 6.39
CA ILE A 154 -5.49 25.32 6.64
C ILE A 154 -4.39 25.91 5.76
N GLU A 155 -3.26 25.24 5.66
CA GLU A 155 -2.06 25.71 4.95
C GLU A 155 -2.10 25.47 3.42
N LYS A 156 -3.00 24.64 2.92
CA LYS A 156 -3.10 24.22 1.50
C LYS A 156 -3.09 25.39 0.51
N ASN A 157 -3.65 26.54 0.89
CA ASN A 157 -3.65 27.77 0.07
C ASN A 157 -2.37 28.62 0.22
N ASN A 158 -1.50 28.30 1.17
CA ASN A 158 -0.30 29.05 1.51
C ASN A 158 0.99 28.21 1.38
N LEU A 159 1.01 27.21 0.49
CA LEU A 159 2.12 26.26 0.29
C LEU A 159 3.47 26.92 -0.04
N LYS A 160 4.03 27.64 0.93
CA LYS A 160 5.45 27.93 1.10
C LYS A 160 5.94 27.21 2.37
N LEU A 161 5.78 25.87 2.38
CA LEU A 161 5.93 25.06 3.59
C LEU A 161 7.37 25.00 4.12
N CYS A 162 8.38 25.25 3.32
CA CYS A 162 9.79 25.06 3.70
C CYS A 162 10.69 26.29 3.63
N LYS A 163 10.17 27.52 3.57
CA LYS A 163 11.06 28.70 3.42
C LYS A 163 11.88 29.10 4.63
N HIS A 164 11.68 28.51 5.83
CA HIS A 164 12.43 28.91 7.03
C HIS A 164 12.67 27.75 8.01
N TYR A 165 13.55 26.81 7.68
CA TYR A 165 14.24 26.00 8.69
C TYR A 165 15.69 25.75 8.22
N VAL A 166 16.43 26.83 7.99
CA VAL A 166 17.88 26.80 8.00
C VAL A 166 18.30 27.41 9.34
N GLY A 167 18.72 26.58 10.28
CA GLY A 167 19.46 26.99 11.45
C GLY A 167 18.67 27.05 12.75
N ASP A 168 18.57 25.91 13.42
CA ASP A 168 18.87 25.85 14.85
C ASP A 168 19.39 24.41 15.14
N ASN A 169 20.70 24.25 14.90
CA ASN A 169 21.48 23.15 15.42
C ASN A 169 21.57 23.31 16.95
N ASN A 170 20.66 22.69 17.69
CA ASN A 170 20.83 22.42 19.11
C ASN A 170 20.42 20.98 19.38
N TYR A 171 21.34 20.07 19.06
CA TYR A 171 21.42 18.79 19.74
C TYR A 171 22.72 18.82 20.59
N ALA A 172 22.57 19.17 21.87
CA ALA A 172 23.47 18.82 22.92
C ALA A 172 22.89 17.65 23.70
#